data_4de520d1de4f820128564217da7801ef
#
_entry.id   4de520d1de4f820128564217da7801ef
#
_cell.length_a   1.000
_cell.length_b   1.000
_cell.length_c   1.000
_cell.angle_alpha   90.00
_cell.angle_beta   90.00
_cell.angle_gamma   90.00
#
_symmetry.space_group_name_H-M   'P 1'
#
loop_
_entity.id
_entity.type
_entity.pdbx_description
1 polymer ?
#
loop_
_entity_poly.entity_id
_entity_poly.type
_entity_poly.pdbx_seq_one_letter_code
_entity_poly.pdbx_strand_id
1 'polypeptide(L)'
;MKGRKILVTGPTSQVGRPVVAALARDNEVHGLARFSRGDDRQRLEAAGVRCFAVDLADGSLDEIPDDYDFVLHFAVVKSGDFAYDLTVNAEGTGRLMAHCRRAKAFLHCSSAAVYQHAGADHPVGEDHPLGDNHRAMLPTYSICKIAAESVARFAARQWALPTTIARLSVPYGANGGWPFYHLLMMQAGRAIPVHAERPNRFNPIHEEDIIGQIPGLLEIASVPAEIVNWGGEPASIEEWCAYMAELTGFEATFEETDRTVAPLPVDLTRLHERVGVATVGWRSGIRQMIEARAPELLKPA
;
A
#
# COMPACT_ATOMS: atom_id res chain seq x y z
N MET A 1 4.45 19.38 0.48
CA MET A 1 5.85 19.11 0.90
C MET A 1 6.74 19.49 -0.26
N LYS A 2 7.75 20.39 -0.06
CA LYS A 2 8.64 20.90 -1.13
C LYS A 2 10.06 21.06 -0.63
N GLY A 3 11.05 20.93 -1.55
CA GLY A 3 12.47 21.10 -1.29
C GLY A 3 13.05 20.12 -0.27
N ARG A 4 12.53 18.88 -0.26
CA ARG A 4 12.95 17.82 0.65
C ARG A 4 13.75 16.76 -0.09
N LYS A 5 14.69 16.12 0.62
CA LYS A 5 15.41 14.96 0.15
C LYS A 5 14.71 13.70 0.68
N ILE A 6 14.15 12.90 -0.21
CA ILE A 6 13.25 11.81 0.15
C ILE A 6 13.74 10.50 -0.46
N LEU A 7 13.86 9.46 0.37
CA LEU A 7 14.09 8.10 -0.10
C LEU A 7 12.74 7.37 -0.21
N VAL A 8 12.46 6.79 -1.36
CA VAL A 8 11.29 5.94 -1.59
C VAL A 8 11.76 4.54 -1.97
N THR A 9 11.45 3.55 -1.16
CA THR A 9 11.67 2.15 -1.53
C THR A 9 10.43 1.58 -2.20
N GLY A 10 10.62 0.67 -3.16
CA GLY A 10 9.53 0.16 -3.99
C GLY A 10 8.90 1.20 -4.91
N PRO A 11 9.67 2.11 -5.55
CA PRO A 11 9.18 3.20 -6.40
C PRO A 11 8.47 2.69 -7.67
N THR A 12 8.62 1.41 -8.00
CA THR A 12 7.99 0.76 -9.15
C THR A 12 6.71 0.00 -8.78
N SER A 13 6.38 -0.07 -7.48
CA SER A 13 5.18 -0.75 -6.98
C SER A 13 3.89 0.00 -7.34
N GLN A 14 2.75 -0.66 -7.17
CA GLN A 14 1.44 -0.05 -7.37
C GLN A 14 1.27 1.24 -6.56
N VAL A 15 1.69 1.26 -5.29
CA VAL A 15 1.59 2.43 -4.40
C VAL A 15 2.73 3.40 -4.63
N GLY A 16 3.97 2.91 -4.78
CA GLY A 16 5.16 3.77 -4.88
C GLY A 16 5.22 4.58 -6.16
N ARG A 17 4.76 4.04 -7.29
CA ARG A 17 4.87 4.71 -8.59
C ARG A 17 4.16 6.08 -8.64
N PRO A 18 2.86 6.20 -8.32
CA PRO A 18 2.18 7.49 -8.32
C PRO A 18 2.75 8.44 -7.25
N VAL A 19 3.14 7.93 -6.09
CA VAL A 19 3.77 8.73 -5.03
C VAL A 19 5.07 9.35 -5.50
N VAL A 20 5.97 8.57 -6.10
CA VAL A 20 7.25 9.07 -6.62
C VAL A 20 7.04 10.11 -7.69
N ALA A 21 6.12 9.87 -8.64
CA ALA A 21 5.80 10.81 -9.72
C ALA A 21 5.28 12.16 -9.18
N ALA A 22 4.49 12.13 -8.12
CA ALA A 22 3.99 13.35 -7.48
C ALA A 22 5.09 14.09 -6.70
N LEU A 23 5.91 13.37 -5.94
CA LEU A 23 6.94 13.96 -5.09
C LEU A 23 8.13 14.53 -5.88
N ALA A 24 8.52 13.92 -7.00
CA ALA A 24 9.66 14.34 -7.81
C ALA A 24 9.47 15.73 -8.45
N ARG A 25 8.24 16.25 -8.51
CA ARG A 25 7.95 17.58 -9.07
C ARG A 25 8.56 18.71 -8.24
N ASP A 26 8.64 18.55 -6.93
CA ASP A 26 9.02 19.62 -5.99
C ASP A 26 10.13 19.22 -5.01
N ASN A 27 10.68 17.98 -5.10
CA ASN A 27 11.62 17.45 -4.13
C ASN A 27 12.76 16.70 -4.83
N GLU A 28 13.88 16.52 -4.13
CA GLU A 28 14.93 15.57 -4.49
C GLU A 28 14.49 14.16 -4.08
N VAL A 29 14.12 13.32 -5.04
CA VAL A 29 13.61 11.97 -4.78
C VAL A 29 14.61 10.91 -5.22
N HIS A 30 14.97 10.02 -4.30
CA HIS A 30 15.77 8.85 -4.55
C HIS A 30 14.88 7.61 -4.51
N GLY A 31 14.98 6.76 -5.52
CA GLY A 31 14.22 5.52 -5.63
C GLY A 31 15.09 4.29 -5.41
N LEU A 32 14.73 3.42 -4.47
CA LEU A 32 15.45 2.18 -4.19
C LEU A 32 14.59 0.97 -4.54
N ALA A 33 15.07 0.13 -5.46
CA ALA A 33 14.45 -1.12 -5.85
C ALA A 33 15.47 -2.03 -6.54
N ARG A 34 15.08 -3.28 -6.83
CA ARG A 34 15.90 -4.21 -7.62
C ARG A 34 15.92 -3.87 -9.11
N PHE A 35 14.95 -3.13 -9.61
CA PHE A 35 14.77 -2.78 -11.03
C PHE A 35 14.87 -3.98 -11.97
N SER A 36 14.27 -5.10 -11.58
CA SER A 36 14.29 -6.37 -12.34
C SER A 36 13.38 -6.39 -13.56
N ARG A 37 12.57 -5.36 -13.76
CA ARG A 37 11.62 -5.28 -14.87
C ARG A 37 12.00 -4.15 -15.83
N GLY A 38 12.28 -4.52 -17.08
CA GLY A 38 12.37 -3.67 -18.26
C GLY A 38 12.94 -2.26 -18.01
N ASP A 39 12.20 -1.28 -18.47
CA ASP A 39 12.55 0.15 -18.50
C ASP A 39 12.04 0.96 -17.28
N ASP A 40 11.61 0.28 -16.20
CA ASP A 40 11.11 0.97 -14.99
C ASP A 40 12.14 1.97 -14.42
N ARG A 41 13.43 1.60 -14.40
CA ARG A 41 14.50 2.50 -13.95
C ARG A 41 14.62 3.73 -14.85
N GLN A 42 14.65 3.54 -16.16
CA GLN A 42 14.77 4.63 -17.13
C GLN A 42 13.60 5.61 -17.06
N ARG A 43 12.38 5.10 -16.87
CA ARG A 43 11.17 5.94 -16.70
C ARG A 43 11.25 6.81 -15.46
N LEU A 44 11.73 6.27 -14.34
CA LEU A 44 11.90 7.02 -13.10
C LEU A 44 13.03 8.06 -13.23
N GLU A 45 14.16 7.70 -13.84
CA GLU A 45 15.27 8.62 -14.08
C GLU A 45 14.86 9.77 -15.03
N ALA A 46 14.06 9.47 -16.07
CA ALA A 46 13.48 10.49 -16.95
C ALA A 46 12.50 11.42 -16.22
N ALA A 47 11.88 10.96 -15.13
CA ALA A 47 11.04 11.79 -14.26
C ALA A 47 11.83 12.53 -13.17
N GLY A 48 13.17 12.53 -13.22
CA GLY A 48 14.04 13.25 -12.28
C GLY A 48 14.34 12.50 -10.98
N VAL A 49 14.06 11.20 -10.91
CA VAL A 49 14.32 10.37 -9.73
C VAL A 49 15.71 9.74 -9.84
N ARG A 50 16.55 9.90 -8.82
CA ARG A 50 17.82 9.18 -8.75
C ARG A 50 17.59 7.74 -8.27
N CYS A 51 17.94 6.74 -9.08
CA CYS A 51 17.65 5.33 -8.83
C CYS A 51 18.86 4.55 -8.30
N PHE A 52 18.64 3.78 -7.22
CA PHE A 52 19.61 2.85 -6.64
C PHE A 52 19.10 1.41 -6.78
N ALA A 53 19.88 0.58 -7.47
CA ALA A 53 19.55 -0.84 -7.67
C ALA A 53 20.10 -1.66 -6.51
N VAL A 54 19.22 -1.99 -5.54
CA VAL A 54 19.58 -2.75 -4.34
C VAL A 54 18.51 -3.77 -4.01
N ASP A 55 18.89 -4.98 -3.65
CA ASP A 55 18.03 -5.93 -2.96
C ASP A 55 18.16 -5.72 -1.45
N LEU A 56 17.03 -5.54 -0.78
CA LEU A 56 17.01 -5.35 0.68
C LEU A 56 17.35 -6.65 1.44
N ALA A 57 17.46 -7.80 0.77
CA ALA A 57 17.90 -9.04 1.43
C ALA A 57 19.38 -8.97 1.88
N ASP A 58 20.26 -8.55 0.98
CA ASP A 58 21.72 -8.65 1.17
C ASP A 58 22.51 -7.48 0.58
N GLY A 59 21.86 -6.64 -0.26
CA GLY A 59 22.52 -5.51 -0.92
C GLY A 59 23.09 -4.49 0.07
N SER A 60 24.29 -3.96 -0.25
CA SER A 60 24.87 -2.86 0.50
C SER A 60 24.07 -1.58 0.31
N LEU A 61 23.95 -0.79 1.37
CA LEU A 61 23.39 0.55 1.37
C LEU A 61 24.48 1.65 1.34
N ASP A 62 25.76 1.29 1.27
CA ASP A 62 26.89 2.22 1.44
C ASP A 62 26.94 3.32 0.37
N GLU A 63 26.46 3.04 -0.84
CA GLU A 63 26.39 4.03 -1.93
C GLU A 63 25.15 4.95 -1.84
N ILE A 64 24.22 4.65 -0.94
CA ILE A 64 22.99 5.40 -0.74
C ILE A 64 23.25 6.49 0.29
N PRO A 65 22.91 7.76 0.02
CA PRO A 65 22.97 8.80 1.05
C PRO A 65 22.18 8.40 2.31
N ASP A 66 22.59 8.90 3.47
CA ASP A 66 21.94 8.65 4.76
C ASP A 66 21.33 9.91 5.39
N ASP A 67 21.38 11.05 4.65
CA ASP A 67 20.96 12.39 5.05
C ASP A 67 19.59 12.78 4.51
N TYR A 68 18.66 11.82 4.47
CA TYR A 68 17.29 12.08 4.02
C TYR A 68 16.48 12.89 5.05
N ASP A 69 15.63 13.81 4.54
CA ASP A 69 14.59 14.40 5.37
C ASP A 69 13.55 13.33 5.74
N PHE A 70 13.11 12.55 4.76
CA PHE A 70 12.04 11.56 4.92
C PHE A 70 12.34 10.25 4.20
N VAL A 71 11.86 9.15 4.75
CA VAL A 71 11.91 7.83 4.12
C VAL A 71 10.50 7.27 3.99
N LEU A 72 10.11 6.89 2.77
CA LEU A 72 8.84 6.24 2.47
C LEU A 72 9.12 4.78 2.07
N HIS A 73 8.77 3.86 2.93
CA HIS A 73 9.09 2.44 2.74
C HIS A 73 7.89 1.66 2.22
N PHE A 74 7.78 1.55 0.88
CA PHE A 74 6.73 0.78 0.17
C PHE A 74 7.22 -0.55 -0.40
N ALA A 75 8.52 -0.87 -0.29
CA ALA A 75 9.04 -2.13 -0.79
C ALA A 75 8.39 -3.30 -0.07
N VAL A 76 8.02 -4.32 -0.85
CA VAL A 76 7.49 -5.58 -0.35
C VAL A 76 7.77 -6.70 -1.33
N VAL A 77 8.13 -7.87 -0.81
CA VAL A 77 8.26 -9.12 -1.56
C VAL A 77 7.20 -10.10 -1.09
N LYS A 78 6.64 -10.84 -2.02
CA LYS A 78 5.58 -11.85 -1.82
C LYS A 78 5.90 -13.05 -2.69
N SER A 79 7.05 -13.69 -2.47
CA SER A 79 7.53 -14.82 -3.28
C SER A 79 6.91 -16.15 -2.87
N GLY A 80 6.46 -16.25 -1.62
CA GLY A 80 6.03 -17.48 -0.97
C GLY A 80 7.16 -18.26 -0.29
N ASP A 81 8.41 -17.83 -0.46
CA ASP A 81 9.55 -18.33 0.30
C ASP A 81 9.67 -17.55 1.61
N PHE A 82 9.40 -18.21 2.74
CA PHE A 82 9.40 -17.58 4.07
C PHE A 82 10.76 -16.99 4.45
N ALA A 83 11.85 -17.70 4.18
CA ALA A 83 13.18 -17.24 4.57
C ALA A 83 13.53 -15.94 3.81
N TYR A 84 13.39 -15.96 2.51
CA TYR A 84 13.67 -14.80 1.66
C TYR A 84 12.71 -13.63 1.96
N ASP A 85 11.41 -13.90 2.06
CA ASP A 85 10.41 -12.86 2.29
C ASP A 85 10.59 -12.20 3.67
N LEU A 86 10.96 -12.95 4.73
CA LEU A 86 11.29 -12.39 6.05
C LEU A 86 12.57 -11.54 5.99
N THR A 87 13.61 -12.04 5.33
CA THR A 87 14.87 -11.30 5.19
C THR A 87 14.65 -9.96 4.46
N VAL A 88 13.91 -9.95 3.35
CA VAL A 88 13.65 -8.70 2.61
C VAL A 88 12.73 -7.76 3.38
N ASN A 89 11.58 -8.28 3.85
CA ASN A 89 10.52 -7.41 4.39
C ASN A 89 10.78 -6.99 5.83
N ALA A 90 11.31 -7.86 6.69
CA ALA A 90 11.51 -7.57 8.11
C ALA A 90 12.95 -7.11 8.40
N GLU A 91 13.95 -7.95 8.11
CA GLU A 91 15.36 -7.60 8.37
C GLU A 91 15.81 -6.42 7.49
N GLY A 92 15.39 -6.41 6.19
CA GLY A 92 15.64 -5.30 5.27
C GLY A 92 15.04 -3.97 5.76
N THR A 93 13.86 -3.99 6.39
CA THR A 93 13.29 -2.80 7.07
C THR A 93 14.22 -2.32 8.18
N GLY A 94 14.71 -3.22 9.02
CA GLY A 94 15.63 -2.88 10.10
C GLY A 94 16.94 -2.27 9.59
N ARG A 95 17.55 -2.87 8.56
CA ARG A 95 18.77 -2.36 7.91
C ARG A 95 18.56 -0.97 7.31
N LEU A 96 17.44 -0.76 6.62
CA LEU A 96 17.09 0.53 6.04
C LEU A 96 16.90 1.60 7.13
N MET A 97 16.21 1.30 8.22
CA MET A 97 16.01 2.22 9.34
C MET A 97 17.33 2.53 10.05
N ALA A 98 18.23 1.56 10.20
CA ALA A 98 19.57 1.78 10.74
C ALA A 98 20.40 2.73 9.87
N HIS A 99 20.35 2.55 8.55
CA HIS A 99 21.02 3.40 7.57
C HIS A 99 20.46 4.83 7.60
N CYS A 100 19.13 4.96 7.56
CA CYS A 100 18.43 6.24 7.52
C CYS A 100 18.10 6.80 8.91
N ARG A 101 18.79 6.39 9.98
CA ARG A 101 18.50 6.75 11.37
C ARG A 101 18.49 8.25 11.70
N ARG A 102 19.02 9.08 10.80
CA ARG A 102 19.06 10.55 10.92
C ARG A 102 17.86 11.24 10.24
N ALA A 103 17.00 10.49 9.59
CA ALA A 103 15.82 11.06 8.94
C ALA A 103 14.89 11.71 9.97
N LYS A 104 14.17 12.75 9.55
CA LYS A 104 13.21 13.46 10.41
C LYS A 104 11.96 12.62 10.67
N ALA A 105 11.56 11.78 9.70
CA ALA A 105 10.51 10.81 9.86
C ALA A 105 10.66 9.64 8.86
N PHE A 106 10.17 8.48 9.31
CA PHE A 106 10.11 7.24 8.54
C PHE A 106 8.64 6.78 8.43
N LEU A 107 8.13 6.63 7.22
CA LEU A 107 6.82 6.04 6.95
C LEU A 107 7.00 4.58 6.51
N HIS A 108 6.57 3.65 7.36
CA HIS A 108 6.49 2.22 7.01
C HIS A 108 5.09 1.89 6.50
N CYS A 109 4.97 1.57 5.23
CA CYS A 109 3.73 1.08 4.65
C CYS A 109 3.51 -0.38 5.03
N SER A 110 2.74 -0.59 6.10
CA SER A 110 2.22 -1.90 6.49
C SER A 110 0.94 -2.22 5.72
N SER A 111 0.12 -3.12 6.22
CA SER A 111 -1.12 -3.54 5.56
C SER A 111 -2.18 -3.90 6.59
N ALA A 112 -3.45 -3.67 6.27
CA ALA A 112 -4.56 -4.22 7.05
C ALA A 112 -4.53 -5.77 7.13
N ALA A 113 -3.83 -6.44 6.21
CA ALA A 113 -3.62 -7.89 6.24
C ALA A 113 -2.98 -8.44 7.52
N VAL A 114 -2.43 -7.57 8.38
CA VAL A 114 -1.83 -7.97 9.68
C VAL A 114 -2.87 -8.30 10.75
N TYR A 115 -4.13 -7.96 10.54
CA TYR A 115 -5.18 -8.21 11.53
C TYR A 115 -5.71 -9.64 11.49
N GLN A 116 -6.10 -10.14 12.65
CA GLN A 116 -6.98 -11.28 12.74
C GLN A 116 -8.36 -10.91 12.19
N HIS A 117 -8.99 -11.84 11.47
CA HIS A 117 -10.36 -11.65 11.00
C HIS A 117 -11.34 -11.45 12.16
N ALA A 118 -12.23 -10.47 12.04
CA ALA A 118 -13.17 -10.06 13.09
C ALA A 118 -14.63 -10.12 12.67
N GLY A 119 -14.90 -10.41 11.39
CA GLY A 119 -16.26 -10.40 10.81
C GLY A 119 -16.49 -9.24 9.86
N ALA A 120 -17.40 -9.45 8.89
CA ALA A 120 -17.66 -8.50 7.80
C ALA A 120 -18.17 -7.12 8.26
N ASP A 121 -18.86 -7.08 9.40
CA ASP A 121 -19.48 -5.85 9.93
C ASP A 121 -18.75 -5.29 11.17
N HIS A 122 -17.54 -5.78 11.44
CA HIS A 122 -16.76 -5.34 12.60
C HIS A 122 -15.50 -4.58 12.16
N PRO A 123 -15.54 -3.23 12.04
CA PRO A 123 -14.36 -2.44 11.72
C PRO A 123 -13.27 -2.60 12.80
N VAL A 124 -12.06 -3.00 12.38
CA VAL A 124 -10.97 -3.26 13.33
C VAL A 124 -10.12 -2.01 13.55
N GLY A 125 -9.94 -1.64 14.81
CA GLY A 125 -9.01 -0.58 15.24
C GLY A 125 -7.56 -1.07 15.32
N GLU A 126 -6.63 -0.14 15.55
CA GLU A 126 -5.19 -0.43 15.53
C GLU A 126 -4.74 -1.37 16.67
N ASP A 127 -5.53 -1.47 17.73
CA ASP A 127 -5.26 -2.35 18.89
C ASP A 127 -5.88 -3.76 18.75
N HIS A 128 -6.56 -4.03 17.62
CA HIS A 128 -7.14 -5.34 17.34
C HIS A 128 -6.04 -6.42 17.22
N PRO A 129 -6.31 -7.67 17.67
CA PRO A 129 -5.36 -8.78 17.56
C PRO A 129 -4.81 -8.97 16.14
N LEU A 130 -3.51 -9.28 16.05
CA LEU A 130 -2.86 -9.59 14.79
C LEU A 130 -3.05 -11.06 14.42
N GLY A 131 -3.10 -11.33 13.12
CA GLY A 131 -3.30 -12.66 12.57
C GLY A 131 -2.88 -12.78 11.11
N ASP A 132 -3.21 -13.89 10.47
CA ASP A 132 -2.80 -14.22 9.11
C ASP A 132 -4.01 -14.28 8.16
N ASN A 133 -4.62 -13.11 7.92
CA ASN A 133 -5.83 -13.01 7.12
C ASN A 133 -5.60 -13.30 5.61
N HIS A 134 -4.37 -13.17 5.12
CA HIS A 134 -4.05 -13.37 3.70
C HIS A 134 -3.46 -14.75 3.37
N ARG A 135 -3.39 -15.65 4.35
CA ARG A 135 -2.70 -16.94 4.22
C ARG A 135 -3.12 -17.76 2.99
N ALA A 136 -4.40 -17.75 2.67
CA ALA A 136 -4.93 -18.54 1.55
C ALA A 136 -4.42 -18.07 0.17
N MET A 137 -4.18 -16.77 0.01
CA MET A 137 -3.74 -16.16 -1.24
C MET A 137 -2.24 -15.86 -1.26
N LEU A 138 -1.70 -15.43 -0.12
CA LEU A 138 -0.34 -14.90 0.02
C LEU A 138 0.27 -15.44 1.33
N PRO A 139 0.77 -16.68 1.36
CA PRO A 139 1.08 -17.42 2.60
C PRO A 139 2.12 -16.75 3.49
N THR A 140 3.02 -15.94 2.94
CA THR A 140 4.07 -15.23 3.70
C THR A 140 3.69 -13.81 4.09
N TYR A 141 2.71 -13.22 3.41
CA TYR A 141 2.50 -11.76 3.38
C TYR A 141 2.17 -11.15 4.76
N SER A 142 1.11 -11.63 5.40
CA SER A 142 0.69 -11.11 6.72
C SER A 142 1.78 -11.30 7.76
N ILE A 143 2.38 -12.49 7.81
CA ILE A 143 3.46 -12.82 8.75
C ILE A 143 4.66 -11.90 8.56
N CYS A 144 5.10 -11.68 7.30
CA CYS A 144 6.21 -10.78 7.00
C CYS A 144 5.89 -9.32 7.36
N LYS A 145 4.65 -8.86 7.14
CA LYS A 145 4.22 -7.51 7.56
C LYS A 145 4.22 -7.35 9.06
N ILE A 146 3.72 -8.33 9.82
CA ILE A 146 3.76 -8.34 11.31
C ILE A 146 5.21 -8.30 11.81
N ALA A 147 6.09 -9.13 11.24
CA ALA A 147 7.51 -9.13 11.57
C ALA A 147 8.18 -7.78 11.26
N ALA A 148 7.88 -7.18 10.09
CA ALA A 148 8.38 -5.87 9.71
C ALA A 148 7.90 -4.75 10.65
N GLU A 149 6.63 -4.76 11.08
CA GLU A 149 6.13 -3.82 12.09
C GLU A 149 6.88 -3.96 13.42
N SER A 150 7.15 -5.18 13.87
CA SER A 150 7.90 -5.44 15.10
C SER A 150 9.32 -4.90 15.03
N VAL A 151 9.99 -5.11 13.90
CA VAL A 151 11.33 -4.57 13.63
C VAL A 151 11.29 -3.04 13.57
N ALA A 152 10.32 -2.45 12.86
CA ALA A 152 10.17 -0.99 12.76
C ALA A 152 9.92 -0.34 14.12
N ARG A 153 9.09 -0.93 14.98
CA ARG A 153 8.83 -0.47 16.35
C ARG A 153 10.08 -0.53 17.23
N PHE A 154 10.86 -1.60 17.11
CA PHE A 154 12.16 -1.72 17.79
C PHE A 154 13.13 -0.64 17.28
N ALA A 155 13.29 -0.53 15.97
CA ALA A 155 14.20 0.41 15.32
C ALA A 155 13.89 1.87 15.66
N ALA A 156 12.60 2.25 15.67
CA ALA A 156 12.16 3.57 16.07
C ALA A 156 12.66 3.95 17.48
N ARG A 157 12.54 3.03 18.45
CA ARG A 157 13.05 3.25 19.82
C ARG A 157 14.55 3.23 19.90
N GLN A 158 15.19 2.26 19.22
CA GLN A 158 16.64 2.05 19.27
C GLN A 158 17.43 3.26 18.76
N TRP A 159 16.93 3.92 17.70
CA TRP A 159 17.60 5.04 17.05
C TRP A 159 16.90 6.39 17.24
N ALA A 160 15.88 6.44 18.10
CA ALA A 160 15.03 7.63 18.29
C ALA A 160 14.51 8.20 16.94
N LEU A 161 14.21 7.32 15.96
CA LEU A 161 13.73 7.68 14.64
C LEU A 161 12.20 7.81 14.66
N PRO A 162 11.64 9.04 14.52
CA PRO A 162 10.19 9.20 14.45
C PRO A 162 9.61 8.37 13.31
N THR A 163 8.64 7.52 13.63
CA THR A 163 8.13 6.52 12.68
C THR A 163 6.61 6.46 12.71
N THR A 164 6.00 6.40 11.54
CA THR A 164 4.59 6.02 11.37
C THR A 164 4.51 4.66 10.66
N ILE A 165 3.73 3.75 11.23
CA ILE A 165 3.37 2.47 10.63
C ILE A 165 1.94 2.61 10.12
N ALA A 166 1.77 2.75 8.79
CA ALA A 166 0.48 2.92 8.17
C ALA A 166 -0.03 1.57 7.60
N ARG A 167 -1.09 1.02 8.20
CA ARG A 167 -1.73 -0.24 7.79
C ARG A 167 -2.68 0.01 6.63
N LEU A 168 -2.12 -0.01 5.42
CA LEU A 168 -2.85 0.28 4.18
C LEU A 168 -3.88 -0.82 3.88
N SER A 169 -5.11 -0.42 3.54
CA SER A 169 -6.17 -1.33 3.10
C SER A 169 -6.05 -1.61 1.59
N VAL A 170 -7.02 -1.24 0.75
CA VAL A 170 -7.07 -1.60 -0.67
C VAL A 170 -6.70 -0.40 -1.55
N PRO A 171 -5.41 -0.22 -1.92
CA PRO A 171 -5.00 0.86 -2.81
C PRO A 171 -5.47 0.60 -4.24
N TYR A 172 -5.93 1.67 -4.92
CA TYR A 172 -6.32 1.62 -6.33
C TYR A 172 -6.15 3.01 -6.98
N GLY A 173 -6.21 3.06 -8.32
CA GLY A 173 -6.11 4.28 -9.10
C GLY A 173 -5.64 4.03 -10.53
N ALA A 174 -5.10 5.02 -11.20
CA ALA A 174 -4.57 4.91 -12.57
C ALA A 174 -3.48 3.84 -12.70
N ASN A 175 -2.83 3.44 -11.62
CA ASN A 175 -1.83 2.36 -11.60
C ASN A 175 -2.41 0.95 -11.32
N GLY A 176 -3.73 0.80 -11.26
CA GLY A 176 -4.43 -0.48 -11.06
C GLY A 176 -4.98 -0.67 -9.65
N GLY A 177 -5.02 -1.90 -9.18
CA GLY A 177 -5.55 -2.31 -7.88
C GLY A 177 -6.64 -3.38 -7.98
N TRP A 178 -7.16 -3.84 -6.84
CA TRP A 178 -8.18 -4.88 -6.82
C TRP A 178 -9.40 -4.55 -7.69
N PRO A 179 -10.00 -3.35 -7.60
CA PRO A 179 -11.15 -3.02 -8.44
C PRO A 179 -10.84 -3.17 -9.93
N PHE A 180 -9.63 -2.81 -10.38
CA PHE A 180 -9.25 -2.97 -11.77
C PHE A 180 -9.11 -4.45 -12.20
N TYR A 181 -8.55 -5.31 -11.33
CA TYR A 181 -8.49 -6.74 -11.60
C TYR A 181 -9.89 -7.37 -11.68
N HIS A 182 -10.82 -6.95 -10.81
CA HIS A 182 -12.20 -7.39 -10.88
C HIS A 182 -12.88 -6.93 -12.18
N LEU A 183 -12.63 -5.70 -12.63
CA LEU A 183 -13.11 -5.22 -13.93
C LEU A 183 -12.63 -6.12 -15.09
N LEU A 184 -11.34 -6.48 -15.09
CA LEU A 184 -10.79 -7.39 -16.13
C LEU A 184 -11.40 -8.79 -16.04
N MET A 185 -11.74 -9.28 -14.87
CA MET A 185 -12.47 -10.54 -14.70
C MET A 185 -13.88 -10.44 -15.25
N MET A 186 -14.61 -9.36 -14.96
CA MET A 186 -15.95 -9.09 -15.52
C MET A 186 -15.89 -9.01 -17.05
N GLN A 187 -14.94 -8.28 -17.62
CA GLN A 187 -14.70 -8.21 -19.08
C GLN A 187 -14.46 -9.59 -19.70
N ALA A 188 -13.73 -10.46 -19.01
CA ALA A 188 -13.44 -11.81 -19.46
C ALA A 188 -14.54 -12.83 -19.16
N GLY A 189 -15.69 -12.42 -18.59
CA GLY A 189 -16.77 -13.32 -18.17
C GLY A 189 -16.37 -14.32 -17.10
N ARG A 190 -15.37 -13.99 -16.25
CA ARG A 190 -14.87 -14.87 -15.19
C ARG A 190 -15.48 -14.48 -13.85
N ALA A 191 -15.88 -15.50 -13.06
CA ALA A 191 -16.39 -15.27 -11.72
C ALA A 191 -15.30 -14.68 -10.80
N ILE A 192 -15.70 -13.72 -9.99
CA ILE A 192 -14.86 -13.04 -9.00
C ILE A 192 -14.88 -13.86 -7.71
N PRO A 193 -13.73 -14.32 -7.19
CA PRO A 193 -13.69 -15.05 -5.94
C PRO A 193 -14.05 -14.14 -4.77
N VAL A 194 -15.01 -14.53 -3.96
CA VAL A 194 -15.44 -13.83 -2.75
C VAL A 194 -15.48 -14.78 -1.57
N HIS A 195 -15.26 -14.28 -0.37
CA HIS A 195 -15.42 -15.05 0.85
C HIS A 195 -16.90 -15.34 1.13
N ALA A 196 -17.19 -16.49 1.74
CA ALA A 196 -18.57 -16.88 2.07
C ALA A 196 -19.24 -15.93 3.06
N GLU A 197 -18.47 -15.31 3.94
CA GLU A 197 -18.95 -14.26 4.83
C GLU A 197 -19.12 -12.94 4.06
N ARG A 198 -20.35 -12.44 4.02
CA ARG A 198 -20.73 -11.25 3.25
C ARG A 198 -21.29 -10.14 4.15
N PRO A 199 -21.25 -8.88 3.69
CA PRO A 199 -20.62 -8.40 2.45
C PRO A 199 -19.09 -8.43 2.52
N ASN A 200 -18.40 -8.62 1.40
CA ASN A 200 -16.94 -8.65 1.32
C ASN A 200 -16.38 -7.21 1.41
N ARG A 201 -16.43 -6.61 2.61
CA ARG A 201 -16.17 -5.19 2.87
C ARG A 201 -14.72 -4.93 3.20
N PHE A 202 -14.19 -3.85 2.60
CA PHE A 202 -12.84 -3.32 2.78
C PHE A 202 -12.87 -1.79 2.73
N ASN A 203 -11.70 -1.15 2.88
CA ASN A 203 -11.57 0.32 2.77
C ASN A 203 -10.70 0.67 1.54
N PRO A 204 -11.29 0.69 0.31
CA PRO A 204 -10.56 1.10 -0.88
C PRO A 204 -10.12 2.56 -0.76
N ILE A 205 -8.86 2.84 -1.12
CA ILE A 205 -8.30 4.18 -1.08
C ILE A 205 -7.67 4.53 -2.43
N HIS A 206 -8.05 5.69 -2.96
CA HIS A 206 -7.54 6.19 -4.25
C HIS A 206 -6.10 6.70 -4.11
N GLU A 207 -5.31 6.57 -5.18
CA GLU A 207 -3.89 6.99 -5.17
C GLU A 207 -3.71 8.49 -4.88
N GLU A 208 -4.67 9.36 -5.23
CA GLU A 208 -4.62 10.79 -4.90
C GLU A 208 -4.70 11.02 -3.38
N ASP A 209 -5.56 10.29 -2.67
CA ASP A 209 -5.64 10.36 -1.21
C ASP A 209 -4.40 9.78 -0.54
N ILE A 210 -3.84 8.68 -1.09
CA ILE A 210 -2.56 8.15 -0.63
C ILE A 210 -1.48 9.24 -0.70
N ILE A 211 -1.35 9.92 -1.85
CA ILE A 211 -0.39 11.01 -2.04
C ILE A 211 -0.68 12.18 -1.10
N GLY A 212 -1.94 12.58 -1.01
CA GLY A 212 -2.40 13.71 -0.20
C GLY A 212 -2.17 13.54 1.30
N GLN A 213 -2.26 12.31 1.81
CA GLN A 213 -2.13 11.99 3.23
C GLN A 213 -0.68 11.74 3.69
N ILE A 214 0.29 11.51 2.77
CA ILE A 214 1.70 11.30 3.14
C ILE A 214 2.27 12.41 4.03
N PRO A 215 2.06 13.71 3.76
CA PRO A 215 2.58 14.76 4.66
C PRO A 215 2.07 14.62 6.09
N GLY A 216 0.77 14.37 6.29
CA GLY A 216 0.17 14.17 7.60
C GLY A 216 0.69 12.91 8.29
N LEU A 217 0.86 11.80 7.54
CA LEU A 217 1.45 10.56 8.08
C LEU A 217 2.90 10.76 8.55
N LEU A 218 3.67 11.62 7.87
CA LEU A 218 5.02 11.98 8.30
C LEU A 218 5.01 12.92 9.51
N GLU A 219 4.01 13.80 9.63
CA GLU A 219 3.86 14.75 10.73
C GLU A 219 3.51 14.06 12.05
N ILE A 220 2.68 13.01 12.01
CA ILE A 220 2.32 12.24 13.21
C ILE A 220 3.39 11.22 13.63
N ALA A 221 4.48 11.10 12.89
CA ALA A 221 5.56 10.17 13.20
C ALA A 221 6.12 10.43 14.60
N SER A 222 6.31 9.39 15.39
CA SER A 222 6.69 9.50 16.79
C SER A 222 7.64 8.38 17.24
N VAL A 223 8.15 8.54 18.48
CA VAL A 223 8.89 7.52 19.21
C VAL A 223 8.21 7.34 20.58
N PRO A 224 7.59 6.18 20.83
CA PRO A 224 7.47 4.97 20.01
C PRO A 224 6.68 5.23 18.72
N ALA A 225 6.86 4.34 17.73
CA ALA A 225 6.20 4.47 16.43
C ALA A 225 4.68 4.59 16.57
N GLU A 226 4.09 5.57 15.88
CA GLU A 226 2.65 5.71 15.72
C GLU A 226 2.14 4.63 14.76
N ILE A 227 1.00 4.01 15.10
CA ILE A 227 0.34 3.02 14.23
C ILE A 227 -1.02 3.58 13.83
N VAL A 228 -1.33 3.56 12.54
CA VAL A 228 -2.58 4.08 12.02
C VAL A 228 -3.13 3.20 10.89
N ASN A 229 -4.43 2.94 10.90
CA ASN A 229 -5.13 2.36 9.77
C ASN A 229 -5.17 3.38 8.62
N TRP A 230 -4.95 2.90 7.39
CA TRP A 230 -4.87 3.74 6.20
C TRP A 230 -5.80 3.23 5.11
N GLY A 231 -6.90 3.92 4.90
CA GLY A 231 -7.94 3.51 3.97
C GLY A 231 -8.87 4.66 3.61
N GLY A 232 -9.76 4.41 2.67
CA GLY A 232 -10.85 5.30 2.30
C GLY A 232 -12.20 4.84 2.85
N GLU A 233 -13.26 5.42 2.33
CA GLU A 233 -14.64 5.04 2.64
C GLU A 233 -14.85 3.52 2.45
N PRO A 234 -15.50 2.81 3.40
CA PRO A 234 -15.72 1.37 3.28
C PRO A 234 -16.66 1.05 2.11
N ALA A 235 -16.29 0.01 1.35
CA ALA A 235 -17.10 -0.56 0.28
C ALA A 235 -16.87 -2.06 0.16
N SER A 236 -17.86 -2.80 -0.31
CA SER A 236 -17.70 -4.23 -0.58
C SER A 236 -17.28 -4.50 -2.04
N ILE A 237 -16.73 -5.70 -2.27
CA ILE A 237 -16.43 -6.20 -3.61
C ILE A 237 -17.70 -6.17 -4.47
N GLU A 238 -18.83 -6.59 -3.89
CA GLU A 238 -20.12 -6.63 -4.54
C GLU A 238 -20.59 -5.24 -4.98
N GLU A 239 -20.43 -4.22 -4.09
CA GLU A 239 -20.83 -2.84 -4.39
C GLU A 239 -20.00 -2.23 -5.52
N TRP A 240 -18.67 -2.36 -5.48
CA TRP A 240 -17.86 -1.75 -6.54
C TRP A 240 -17.95 -2.52 -7.86
N CYS A 241 -18.20 -3.84 -7.84
CA CYS A 241 -18.46 -4.60 -9.06
C CYS A 241 -19.82 -4.25 -9.68
N ALA A 242 -20.87 -4.06 -8.87
CA ALA A 242 -22.16 -3.58 -9.34
C ALA A 242 -22.04 -2.20 -10.00
N TYR A 243 -21.31 -1.29 -9.38
CA TYR A 243 -21.05 0.03 -9.97
C TYR A 243 -20.25 -0.04 -11.28
N MET A 244 -19.25 -0.91 -11.36
CA MET A 244 -18.51 -1.12 -12.62
C MET A 244 -19.41 -1.73 -13.70
N ALA A 245 -20.35 -2.62 -13.34
CA ALA A 245 -21.36 -3.15 -14.27
C ALA A 245 -22.26 -2.04 -14.85
N GLU A 246 -22.67 -1.08 -14.04
CA GLU A 246 -23.40 0.11 -14.49
C GLU A 246 -22.59 0.91 -15.52
N LEU A 247 -21.31 1.14 -15.25
CA LEU A 247 -20.42 1.94 -16.08
C LEU A 247 -20.06 1.27 -17.42
N THR A 248 -19.90 -0.06 -17.41
CA THR A 248 -19.30 -0.79 -18.55
C THR A 248 -20.30 -1.70 -19.27
N GLY A 249 -21.35 -2.15 -18.60
CA GLY A 249 -22.30 -3.15 -19.12
C GLY A 249 -21.83 -4.58 -18.95
N PHE A 250 -20.66 -4.81 -18.35
CA PHE A 250 -20.21 -6.17 -18.04
C PHE A 250 -21.00 -6.73 -16.85
N GLU A 251 -21.27 -8.04 -16.89
CA GLU A 251 -21.90 -8.73 -15.78
C GLU A 251 -20.90 -9.08 -14.68
N ALA A 252 -21.27 -8.86 -13.43
CA ALA A 252 -20.48 -9.29 -12.27
C ALA A 252 -21.03 -10.62 -11.75
N THR A 253 -20.27 -11.69 -11.88
CA THR A 253 -20.56 -13.01 -11.29
C THR A 253 -19.58 -13.31 -10.18
N PHE A 254 -20.05 -13.99 -9.13
CA PHE A 254 -19.25 -14.28 -7.94
C PHE A 254 -19.16 -15.78 -7.67
N GLU A 255 -17.99 -16.22 -7.21
CA GLU A 255 -17.73 -17.59 -6.75
C GLU A 255 -17.31 -17.55 -5.29
N GLU A 256 -18.07 -18.20 -4.43
CA GLU A 256 -17.72 -18.32 -3.01
C GLU A 256 -16.57 -19.32 -2.84
N THR A 257 -15.53 -18.90 -2.09
CA THR A 257 -14.35 -19.73 -1.85
C THR A 257 -13.66 -19.34 -0.53
N ASP A 258 -13.02 -20.33 0.11
CA ASP A 258 -12.11 -20.14 1.25
C ASP A 258 -10.67 -19.79 0.83
N ARG A 259 -10.41 -19.71 -0.50
CA ARG A 259 -9.10 -19.37 -1.08
C ARG A 259 -8.95 -17.88 -1.37
N THR A 260 -9.82 -17.05 -0.84
CA THR A 260 -9.74 -15.59 -0.94
C THR A 260 -9.58 -14.97 0.45
N VAL A 261 -9.45 -13.65 0.48
CA VAL A 261 -9.30 -12.88 1.72
C VAL A 261 -10.67 -12.69 2.36
N ALA A 262 -10.79 -12.98 3.65
CA ALA A 262 -11.98 -12.65 4.42
C ALA A 262 -12.19 -11.13 4.50
N PRO A 263 -13.46 -10.64 4.57
CA PRO A 263 -13.75 -9.21 4.69
C PRO A 263 -13.04 -8.61 5.91
N LEU A 264 -12.49 -7.41 5.72
CA LEU A 264 -11.71 -6.76 6.77
C LEU A 264 -11.90 -5.23 6.68
N PRO A 265 -13.04 -4.70 7.09
CA PRO A 265 -13.20 -3.27 7.27
C PRO A 265 -12.31 -2.78 8.41
N VAL A 266 -11.71 -1.60 8.26
CA VAL A 266 -10.86 -0.99 9.30
C VAL A 266 -11.51 0.28 9.86
N ASP A 267 -11.35 0.52 11.16
CA ASP A 267 -11.71 1.78 11.79
C ASP A 267 -10.69 2.85 11.42
N LEU A 268 -11.16 3.96 10.89
CA LEU A 268 -10.35 5.09 10.42
C LEU A 268 -10.39 6.30 11.36
N THR A 269 -10.98 6.17 12.54
CA THR A 269 -11.13 7.29 13.49
C THR A 269 -9.79 7.97 13.77
N ARG A 270 -8.74 7.19 14.07
CA ARG A 270 -7.40 7.72 14.33
C ARG A 270 -6.80 8.42 13.12
N LEU A 271 -6.96 7.88 11.92
CA LEU A 271 -6.52 8.53 10.68
C LEU A 271 -7.22 9.88 10.49
N HIS A 272 -8.54 9.90 10.64
CA HIS A 272 -9.35 11.11 10.42
C HIS A 272 -8.99 12.22 11.40
N GLU A 273 -8.77 11.89 12.66
CA GLU A 273 -8.41 12.87 13.71
C GLU A 273 -6.98 13.40 13.55
N ARG A 274 -6.04 12.57 13.10
CA ARG A 274 -4.61 12.89 13.12
C ARG A 274 -4.06 13.34 11.77
N VAL A 275 -4.64 12.89 10.67
CA VAL A 275 -4.16 13.09 9.30
C VAL A 275 -5.22 13.76 8.41
N GLY A 276 -6.47 13.32 8.54
CA GLY A 276 -7.60 13.79 7.74
C GLY A 276 -8.29 12.67 6.98
N VAL A 277 -9.45 13.01 6.43
CA VAL A 277 -10.31 12.07 5.68
C VAL A 277 -9.83 11.94 4.23
N ALA A 278 -10.11 10.79 3.61
CA ALA A 278 -9.99 10.62 2.18
C ALA A 278 -11.01 11.50 1.45
N THR A 279 -10.60 12.13 0.36
CA THR A 279 -11.43 13.11 -0.37
C THR A 279 -12.03 12.54 -1.65
N VAL A 280 -11.45 11.46 -2.18
CA VAL A 280 -11.94 10.76 -3.38
C VAL A 280 -12.88 9.63 -2.96
N GLY A 281 -14.19 9.85 -3.06
CA GLY A 281 -15.18 8.79 -2.84
C GLY A 281 -14.92 7.61 -3.79
N TRP A 282 -15.13 6.37 -3.33
CA TRP A 282 -14.76 5.18 -4.08
C TRP A 282 -15.46 5.06 -5.47
N ARG A 283 -16.68 5.55 -5.63
CA ARG A 283 -17.34 5.57 -6.94
C ARG A 283 -16.63 6.51 -7.93
N SER A 284 -16.32 7.72 -7.48
CA SER A 284 -15.58 8.68 -8.30
C SER A 284 -14.21 8.14 -8.68
N GLY A 285 -13.48 7.60 -7.71
CA GLY A 285 -12.15 7.04 -7.94
C GLY A 285 -12.16 5.82 -8.89
N ILE A 286 -13.16 4.94 -8.81
CA ILE A 286 -13.30 3.81 -9.75
C ILE A 286 -13.56 4.32 -11.17
N ARG A 287 -14.41 5.33 -11.36
CA ARG A 287 -14.62 5.95 -12.67
C ARG A 287 -13.30 6.52 -13.21
N GLN A 288 -12.58 7.31 -12.41
CA GLN A 288 -11.28 7.88 -12.78
C GLN A 288 -10.26 6.78 -13.14
N MET A 289 -10.23 5.68 -12.38
CA MET A 289 -9.36 4.52 -12.67
C MET A 289 -9.67 3.92 -14.04
N ILE A 290 -10.95 3.74 -14.39
CA ILE A 290 -11.35 3.20 -15.69
C ILE A 290 -11.02 4.20 -16.80
N GLU A 291 -11.33 5.47 -16.64
CA GLU A 291 -11.01 6.55 -17.59
C GLU A 291 -9.51 6.63 -17.89
N ALA A 292 -8.66 6.41 -16.89
CA ALA A 292 -7.21 6.46 -17.04
C ALA A 292 -6.60 5.20 -17.67
N ARG A 293 -7.18 4.02 -17.41
CA ARG A 293 -6.56 2.74 -17.80
C ARG A 293 -7.20 2.02 -18.97
N ALA A 294 -8.49 2.15 -19.11
CA ALA A 294 -9.29 1.41 -20.07
C ALA A 294 -10.55 2.19 -20.44
N PRO A 295 -10.41 3.44 -20.94
CA PRO A 295 -11.55 4.31 -21.26
C PRO A 295 -12.49 3.68 -22.29
N GLU A 296 -11.97 2.80 -23.13
CA GLU A 296 -12.72 2.02 -24.14
C GLU A 296 -13.73 1.03 -23.54
N LEU A 297 -13.61 0.71 -22.24
CA LEU A 297 -14.54 -0.18 -21.55
C LEU A 297 -15.77 0.54 -21.02
N LEU A 298 -15.77 1.87 -20.98
CA LEU A 298 -16.91 2.66 -20.56
C LEU A 298 -18.02 2.62 -21.63
N LYS A 299 -19.27 2.52 -21.20
CA LYS A 299 -20.40 2.71 -22.11
C LYS A 299 -20.33 4.10 -22.76
N PRO A 300 -20.72 4.21 -24.05
CA PRO A 300 -20.94 5.51 -24.65
C PRO A 300 -21.92 6.34 -23.81
N ALA A 301 -21.64 7.63 -23.69
CA ALA A 301 -22.50 8.57 -22.96
C ALA A 301 -23.86 8.76 -23.66
#